data_c3cc47d11b41eb7a4b6ea8aaba9d8a82
#
_entry.id   c3cc47d11b41eb7a4b6ea8aaba9d8a82
#
_cell.length_a   1.000
_cell.length_b   1.000
_cell.length_c   1.000
_cell.angle_alpha   90.00
_cell.angle_beta   90.00
_cell.angle_gamma   90.00
#
_symmetry.space_group_name_H-M   'P 1'
#
loop_
_entity.id
_entity.type
_entity.pdbx_description
1 polymer ?
#
loop_
_entity_poly.entity_id
_entity_poly.type
_entity_poly.pdbx_seq_one_letter_code
_entity_poly.pdbx_strand_id
1 'polypeptide(L)'
;VADFNDLEKVKALFEQYPGEIAAAILEPVTGSMGVIAPEPGFLEGVRDLCHAHGALFILDEVLTGFRLAKGGAQERFHIAADLTCLGKAISGGLAMGAYGGKAEYMKSVSPTGPIYQAGTYCGNPISVYGAIAELELAFQPGVYERLETLSNRLVNGLKEVGGMLVQSVGSMFFIAFGPKQVRNYQDSTQFDYETFAKFFHAMLDEGIYLPPSTTDAACISAVHTEAEIDRVIETADRVIKKLKLK
;
A
#
# COMPACT_ATOMS: atom_id res chain seq x y z
N VAL A 1 17.05 -10.44 -3.09
CA VAL A 1 16.12 -9.33 -2.82
C VAL A 1 16.79 -8.03 -3.24
N ALA A 2 16.08 -7.15 -3.97
CA ALA A 2 16.51 -5.81 -4.30
C ALA A 2 15.85 -4.79 -3.37
N ASP A 3 16.48 -3.63 -3.17
CA ASP A 3 15.85 -2.53 -2.45
C ASP A 3 14.81 -1.85 -3.33
N PHE A 4 13.71 -1.40 -2.71
CA PHE A 4 12.69 -0.62 -3.38
C PHE A 4 13.29 0.73 -3.82
N ASN A 5 12.93 1.21 -4.99
CA ASN A 5 13.47 2.42 -5.63
C ASN A 5 14.97 2.33 -6.04
N ASP A 6 15.53 1.12 -6.14
CA ASP A 6 16.90 0.88 -6.61
C ASP A 6 16.88 0.02 -7.89
N LEU A 7 16.67 0.68 -9.04
CA LEU A 7 16.61 0.02 -10.34
C LEU A 7 17.97 -0.60 -10.75
N GLU A 8 19.10 0.02 -10.36
CA GLU A 8 20.43 -0.50 -10.68
C GLU A 8 20.70 -1.82 -9.96
N LYS A 9 20.21 -1.95 -8.72
CA LYS A 9 20.30 -3.21 -7.98
C LYS A 9 19.44 -4.31 -8.59
N VAL A 10 18.24 -3.97 -9.09
CA VAL A 10 17.40 -4.92 -9.84
C VAL A 10 18.13 -5.39 -11.10
N LYS A 11 18.70 -4.46 -11.88
CA LYS A 11 19.48 -4.77 -13.08
C LYS A 11 20.66 -5.68 -12.77
N ALA A 12 21.44 -5.36 -11.73
CA ALA A 12 22.58 -6.18 -11.31
C ALA A 12 22.18 -7.62 -10.97
N LEU A 13 20.98 -7.83 -10.39
CA LEU A 13 20.47 -9.18 -10.13
C LEU A 13 20.16 -9.96 -11.41
N PHE A 14 19.55 -9.33 -12.42
CA PHE A 14 19.32 -9.98 -13.71
C PHE A 14 20.63 -10.31 -14.45
N GLU A 15 21.66 -9.46 -14.33
CA GLU A 15 22.99 -9.71 -14.87
C GLU A 15 23.72 -10.83 -14.12
N GLN A 16 23.54 -10.92 -12.79
CA GLN A 16 24.16 -11.95 -11.94
C GLN A 16 23.55 -13.33 -12.15
N TYR A 17 22.23 -13.40 -12.46
CA TYR A 17 21.46 -14.64 -12.59
C TYR A 17 20.78 -14.74 -13.97
N PRO A 18 21.57 -14.81 -15.07
CA PRO A 18 21.02 -14.78 -16.42
C PRO A 18 20.17 -16.01 -16.71
N GLY A 19 18.89 -15.79 -17.06
CA GLY A 19 17.94 -16.85 -17.37
C GLY A 19 17.41 -17.65 -16.17
N GLU A 20 17.78 -17.28 -14.93
CA GLU A 20 17.33 -17.98 -13.72
C GLU A 20 16.15 -17.27 -13.01
N ILE A 21 15.94 -15.99 -13.29
CA ILE A 21 14.86 -15.21 -12.66
C ILE A 21 13.58 -15.40 -13.46
N ALA A 22 12.60 -16.06 -12.86
CA ALA A 22 11.29 -16.31 -13.47
C ALA A 22 10.33 -15.09 -13.36
N ALA A 23 10.45 -14.31 -12.30
CA ALA A 23 9.59 -13.15 -12.06
C ALA A 23 10.23 -12.18 -11.05
N ALA A 24 9.84 -10.90 -11.14
CA ALA A 24 9.96 -9.95 -10.04
C ALA A 24 8.58 -9.63 -9.50
N ILE A 25 8.42 -9.72 -8.17
CA ILE A 25 7.21 -9.33 -7.45
C ILE A 25 7.50 -8.20 -6.49
N LEU A 26 6.67 -7.14 -6.50
CA LEU A 26 6.82 -6.00 -5.60
C LEU A 26 5.47 -5.32 -5.35
N GLU A 27 5.34 -4.68 -4.19
CA GLU A 27 4.25 -3.74 -3.94
C GLU A 27 4.51 -2.47 -4.77
N PRO A 28 3.51 -1.94 -5.53
CA PRO A 28 3.70 -0.69 -6.27
C PRO A 28 3.81 0.54 -5.35
N VAL A 29 3.21 0.49 -4.17
CA VAL A 29 3.44 1.37 -3.02
C VAL A 29 3.61 0.47 -1.81
N THR A 30 4.68 0.62 -1.06
CA THR A 30 4.93 -0.25 0.08
C THR A 30 3.97 0.03 1.22
N GLY A 31 3.63 -0.99 2.01
CA GLY A 31 2.67 -0.88 3.11
C GLY A 31 3.18 -1.34 4.47
N SER A 32 4.33 -2.02 4.52
CA SER A 32 4.87 -2.61 5.77
C SER A 32 6.28 -2.13 6.13
N MET A 33 6.76 -1.08 5.47
CA MET A 33 7.99 -0.36 5.82
C MET A 33 7.81 1.16 5.73
N GLY A 34 6.57 1.60 5.93
CA GLY A 34 6.06 2.92 5.64
C GLY A 34 5.37 2.96 4.27
N VAL A 35 4.64 4.04 4.01
CA VAL A 35 3.99 4.26 2.70
C VAL A 35 5.00 4.94 1.77
N ILE A 36 5.71 4.13 0.98
CA ILE A 36 6.75 4.60 0.08
C ILE A 36 6.24 4.54 -1.35
N ALA A 37 6.16 5.71 -1.99
CA ALA A 37 5.81 5.80 -3.40
C ALA A 37 6.98 5.31 -4.29
N PRO A 38 6.68 4.72 -5.46
CA PRO A 38 7.71 4.44 -6.45
C PRO A 38 8.30 5.77 -6.97
N GLU A 39 9.61 5.83 -7.12
CA GLU A 39 10.26 6.94 -7.83
C GLU A 39 9.89 6.90 -9.31
N PRO A 40 9.85 8.05 -9.99
CA PRO A 40 9.52 8.09 -11.42
C PRO A 40 10.40 7.15 -12.25
N GLY A 41 9.78 6.29 -13.04
CA GLY A 41 10.49 5.31 -13.88
C GLY A 41 10.89 4.00 -13.19
N PHE A 42 10.72 3.87 -11.86
CA PHE A 42 11.11 2.65 -11.15
C PHE A 42 10.26 1.44 -11.56
N LEU A 43 8.93 1.56 -11.51
CA LEU A 43 8.04 0.45 -11.88
C LEU A 43 8.18 0.06 -13.34
N GLU A 44 8.25 1.05 -14.23
CA GLU A 44 8.46 0.84 -15.66
C GLU A 44 9.81 0.16 -15.91
N GLY A 45 10.88 0.61 -15.24
CA GLY A 45 12.21 0.03 -15.38
C GLY A 45 12.27 -1.43 -14.92
N VAL A 46 11.62 -1.77 -13.79
CA VAL A 46 11.53 -3.17 -13.32
C VAL A 46 10.74 -4.02 -14.31
N ARG A 47 9.60 -3.54 -14.81
CA ARG A 47 8.82 -4.24 -15.85
C ARG A 47 9.65 -4.50 -17.10
N ASP A 48 10.32 -3.48 -17.60
CA ASP A 48 11.09 -3.56 -18.85
C ASP A 48 12.29 -4.51 -18.70
N LEU A 49 12.95 -4.52 -17.53
CA LEU A 49 13.98 -5.51 -17.20
C LEU A 49 13.41 -6.93 -17.17
N CYS A 50 12.27 -7.15 -16.52
CA CYS A 50 11.61 -8.45 -16.53
C CYS A 50 11.37 -8.94 -17.98
N HIS A 51 10.73 -8.12 -18.80
CA HIS A 51 10.39 -8.49 -20.17
C HIS A 51 11.65 -8.72 -21.04
N ALA A 52 12.70 -7.91 -20.87
CA ALA A 52 13.96 -8.09 -21.60
C ALA A 52 14.66 -9.40 -21.29
N HIS A 53 14.46 -9.96 -20.10
CA HIS A 53 15.04 -11.21 -19.64
C HIS A 53 14.07 -12.41 -19.65
N GLY A 54 12.86 -12.25 -20.21
CA GLY A 54 11.83 -13.30 -20.28
C GLY A 54 11.19 -13.66 -18.93
N ALA A 55 11.28 -12.77 -17.95
CA ALA A 55 10.67 -12.89 -16.62
C ALA A 55 9.32 -12.19 -16.58
N LEU A 56 8.46 -12.55 -15.60
CA LEU A 56 7.18 -11.91 -15.36
C LEU A 56 7.32 -10.71 -14.40
N PHE A 57 6.57 -9.66 -14.69
CA PHE A 57 6.38 -8.52 -13.80
C PHE A 57 5.09 -8.71 -13.00
N ILE A 58 5.20 -8.91 -11.67
CA ILE A 58 4.07 -9.18 -10.78
C ILE A 58 3.90 -8.00 -9.82
N LEU A 59 2.70 -7.41 -9.77
CA LEU A 59 2.37 -6.40 -8.78
C LEU A 59 1.58 -7.02 -7.62
N ASP A 60 2.12 -6.88 -6.42
CA ASP A 60 1.42 -7.16 -5.18
C ASP A 60 0.54 -5.95 -4.82
N GLU A 61 -0.70 -5.99 -5.30
CA GLU A 61 -1.74 -5.02 -4.99
C GLU A 61 -2.66 -5.47 -3.84
N VAL A 62 -2.17 -6.31 -2.96
CA VAL A 62 -2.94 -6.74 -1.77
C VAL A 62 -3.34 -5.53 -0.91
N LEU A 63 -2.50 -4.50 -0.82
CA LEU A 63 -2.82 -3.26 -0.10
C LEU A 63 -3.38 -2.17 -1.01
N THR A 64 -2.83 -2.00 -2.20
CA THR A 64 -3.11 -0.88 -3.11
C THR A 64 -4.31 -1.10 -4.02
N GLY A 65 -4.64 -2.37 -4.31
CA GLY A 65 -5.77 -2.73 -5.16
C GLY A 65 -7.11 -2.23 -4.60
N PHE A 66 -7.89 -1.58 -5.45
CA PHE A 66 -9.17 -0.92 -5.11
C PHE A 66 -9.08 0.15 -4.02
N ARG A 67 -7.88 0.44 -3.52
CA ARG A 67 -7.64 1.46 -2.49
C ARG A 67 -7.17 2.78 -3.06
N LEU A 68 -6.22 2.75 -3.98
CA LEU A 68 -5.63 3.97 -4.56
C LEU A 68 -6.46 4.54 -5.70
N ALA A 69 -7.13 3.69 -6.43
CA ALA A 69 -8.05 4.00 -7.52
C ALA A 69 -8.94 2.77 -7.78
N LYS A 70 -9.90 2.90 -8.67
CA LYS A 70 -10.76 1.79 -9.11
C LYS A 70 -9.94 0.64 -9.72
N GLY A 71 -8.92 0.94 -10.50
CA GLY A 71 -7.95 -0.01 -11.03
C GLY A 71 -6.66 -0.14 -10.18
N GLY A 72 -6.70 0.25 -8.91
CA GLY A 72 -5.58 0.14 -7.99
C GLY A 72 -4.40 1.05 -8.33
N ALA A 73 -3.20 0.60 -7.97
CA ALA A 73 -1.97 1.30 -8.29
C ALA A 73 -1.64 1.27 -9.78
N GLN A 74 -2.08 0.25 -10.51
CA GLN A 74 -1.87 0.16 -11.95
C GLN A 74 -2.55 1.32 -12.68
N GLU A 75 -3.78 1.67 -12.29
CA GLU A 75 -4.46 2.86 -12.83
C GLU A 75 -3.74 4.15 -12.41
N ARG A 76 -3.40 4.29 -11.12
CA ARG A 76 -2.79 5.50 -10.57
C ARG A 76 -1.43 5.82 -11.18
N PHE A 77 -0.62 4.80 -11.45
CA PHE A 77 0.74 4.96 -11.99
C PHE A 77 0.84 4.64 -13.49
N HIS A 78 -0.28 4.36 -14.16
CA HIS A 78 -0.33 4.02 -15.58
C HIS A 78 0.60 2.87 -15.97
N ILE A 79 0.69 1.86 -15.12
CA ILE A 79 1.51 0.66 -15.29
C ILE A 79 0.63 -0.59 -15.42
N ALA A 80 1.04 -1.55 -16.22
CA ALA A 80 0.35 -2.84 -16.35
C ALA A 80 1.29 -3.97 -15.94
N ALA A 81 0.81 -4.85 -15.06
CA ALA A 81 1.49 -6.07 -14.66
C ALA A 81 1.15 -7.26 -15.58
N ASP A 82 2.00 -8.28 -15.55
CA ASP A 82 1.69 -9.59 -16.15
C ASP A 82 0.75 -10.37 -15.24
N LEU A 83 1.00 -10.32 -13.92
CA LEU A 83 0.13 -10.87 -12.88
C LEU A 83 -0.05 -9.87 -11.76
N THR A 84 -1.20 -9.94 -11.08
CA THR A 84 -1.58 -9.06 -9.98
C THR A 84 -2.11 -9.89 -8.82
N CYS A 85 -1.64 -9.62 -7.60
CA CYS A 85 -2.19 -10.18 -6.38
C CYS A 85 -3.12 -9.15 -5.72
N LEU A 86 -4.28 -9.58 -5.22
CA LEU A 86 -5.31 -8.75 -4.60
C LEU A 86 -5.73 -9.34 -3.24
N GLY A 87 -6.11 -8.48 -2.31
CA GLY A 87 -6.58 -8.84 -0.99
C GLY A 87 -7.18 -7.65 -0.26
N LYS A 88 -7.30 -7.74 1.06
CA LYS A 88 -7.72 -6.64 1.94
C LYS A 88 -9.00 -5.93 1.46
N ALA A 89 -8.86 -4.76 0.82
CA ALA A 89 -10.01 -3.95 0.37
C ALA A 89 -10.96 -4.67 -0.60
N ILE A 90 -10.50 -5.72 -1.30
CA ILE A 90 -11.35 -6.45 -2.25
C ILE A 90 -12.62 -7.02 -1.64
N SER A 91 -12.64 -7.31 -0.33
CA SER A 91 -13.74 -8.06 0.31
C SER A 91 -14.42 -7.36 1.48
N GLY A 92 -14.19 -6.06 1.68
CA GLY A 92 -14.85 -5.30 2.74
C GLY A 92 -14.59 -5.84 4.15
N GLY A 93 -13.39 -6.38 4.41
CA GLY A 93 -12.98 -6.92 5.71
C GLY A 93 -13.21 -8.42 5.90
N LEU A 94 -13.81 -9.13 4.93
CA LEU A 94 -13.91 -10.59 4.95
C LEU A 94 -12.64 -11.25 4.39
N ALA A 95 -12.40 -12.53 4.78
CA ALA A 95 -11.20 -13.24 4.36
C ALA A 95 -11.29 -13.62 2.87
N MET A 96 -10.53 -12.92 2.02
CA MET A 96 -10.45 -13.17 0.59
C MET A 96 -9.09 -12.73 0.05
N GLY A 97 -8.54 -13.52 -0.87
CA GLY A 97 -7.44 -13.14 -1.73
C GLY A 97 -7.77 -13.56 -3.16
N ALA A 98 -7.20 -12.85 -4.11
CA ALA A 98 -7.33 -13.18 -5.52
C ALA A 98 -6.00 -12.92 -6.24
N TYR A 99 -5.81 -13.58 -7.34
CA TYR A 99 -4.76 -13.24 -8.29
C TYR A 99 -5.31 -13.36 -9.71
N GLY A 100 -4.73 -12.62 -10.60
CA GLY A 100 -5.14 -12.59 -11.99
C GLY A 100 -4.08 -11.95 -12.87
N GLY A 101 -4.33 -11.90 -14.16
CA GLY A 101 -3.41 -11.29 -15.10
C GLY A 101 -3.73 -11.63 -16.54
N LYS A 102 -2.70 -11.56 -17.40
CA LYS A 102 -2.86 -11.84 -18.82
C LYS A 102 -3.39 -13.25 -19.08
N ALA A 103 -4.35 -13.36 -19.98
CA ALA A 103 -5.01 -14.63 -20.30
C ALA A 103 -4.02 -15.75 -20.70
N GLU A 104 -2.90 -15.41 -21.32
CA GLU A 104 -1.86 -16.37 -21.70
C GLU A 104 -1.26 -17.10 -20.50
N TYR A 105 -1.06 -16.42 -19.38
CA TYR A 105 -0.57 -17.02 -18.13
C TYR A 105 -1.68 -17.72 -17.37
N MET A 106 -2.86 -17.07 -17.27
CA MET A 106 -3.99 -17.63 -16.52
C MET A 106 -4.55 -18.92 -17.11
N LYS A 107 -4.40 -19.17 -18.43
CA LYS A 107 -4.75 -20.43 -19.07
C LYS A 107 -3.91 -21.63 -18.56
N SER A 108 -2.79 -21.39 -17.91
CA SER A 108 -2.00 -22.45 -17.28
C SER A 108 -2.63 -23.02 -16.00
N VAL A 109 -3.61 -22.32 -15.43
CA VAL A 109 -4.32 -22.76 -14.22
C VAL A 109 -5.44 -23.73 -14.57
N SER A 110 -5.58 -24.79 -13.76
CA SER A 110 -6.66 -25.79 -13.89
C SER A 110 -8.06 -25.12 -13.84
N PRO A 111 -9.06 -25.58 -14.62
CA PRO A 111 -9.04 -26.79 -15.44
C PRO A 111 -8.44 -26.59 -16.84
N THR A 112 -8.07 -25.39 -17.23
CA THR A 112 -7.58 -25.07 -18.58
C THR A 112 -6.13 -25.55 -18.77
N GLY A 113 -5.33 -25.49 -17.73
CA GLY A 113 -3.92 -25.85 -17.73
C GLY A 113 -3.54 -26.81 -16.59
N PRO A 114 -2.25 -27.19 -16.51
CA PRO A 114 -1.77 -28.19 -15.57
C PRO A 114 -1.55 -27.68 -14.14
N ILE A 115 -1.58 -26.38 -13.89
CA ILE A 115 -1.30 -25.82 -12.58
C ILE A 115 -2.53 -25.94 -11.70
N TYR A 116 -2.45 -26.83 -10.71
CA TYR A 116 -3.53 -27.03 -9.74
C TYR A 116 -3.54 -25.90 -8.71
N GLN A 117 -4.71 -25.28 -8.54
CA GLN A 117 -4.98 -24.30 -7.50
C GLN A 117 -6.34 -24.60 -6.88
N ALA A 118 -6.36 -24.81 -5.57
CA ALA A 118 -7.59 -25.03 -4.82
C ALA A 118 -7.41 -24.65 -3.35
N GLY A 119 -8.51 -24.42 -2.67
CA GLY A 119 -8.57 -24.22 -1.24
C GLY A 119 -10.01 -24.38 -0.77
N THR A 120 -10.22 -24.99 0.40
CA THR A 120 -11.55 -25.29 0.95
C THR A 120 -12.45 -24.07 1.01
N TYR A 121 -11.88 -22.90 1.33
CA TYR A 121 -12.60 -21.64 1.45
C TYR A 121 -12.51 -20.74 0.21
N CYS A 122 -11.84 -21.19 -0.86
CA CYS A 122 -11.77 -20.42 -2.10
C CYS A 122 -13.16 -20.22 -2.70
N GLY A 123 -13.52 -18.97 -2.99
CA GLY A 123 -14.81 -18.60 -3.56
C GLY A 123 -15.99 -18.84 -2.61
N ASN A 124 -15.79 -18.86 -1.29
CA ASN A 124 -16.91 -19.03 -0.36
C ASN A 124 -17.92 -17.89 -0.53
N PRO A 125 -19.24 -18.18 -0.49
CA PRO A 125 -20.27 -17.20 -0.81
C PRO A 125 -20.23 -15.95 0.06
N ILE A 126 -19.92 -16.07 1.35
CA ILE A 126 -19.90 -14.92 2.27
C ILE A 126 -18.85 -13.90 1.83
N SER A 127 -17.61 -14.36 1.59
CA SER A 127 -16.53 -13.46 1.14
C SER A 127 -16.79 -12.89 -0.26
N VAL A 128 -17.38 -13.70 -1.18
CA VAL A 128 -17.70 -13.23 -2.53
C VAL A 128 -18.80 -12.16 -2.50
N TYR A 129 -19.88 -12.36 -1.74
CA TYR A 129 -20.92 -11.34 -1.59
C TYR A 129 -20.41 -10.09 -0.87
N GLY A 130 -19.51 -10.24 0.12
CA GLY A 130 -18.83 -9.11 0.74
C GLY A 130 -18.00 -8.32 -0.28
N ALA A 131 -17.26 -9.02 -1.15
CA ALA A 131 -16.49 -8.40 -2.23
C ALA A 131 -17.39 -7.64 -3.22
N ILE A 132 -18.51 -8.24 -3.64
CA ILE A 132 -19.47 -7.58 -4.53
C ILE A 132 -19.99 -6.28 -3.89
N ALA A 133 -20.46 -6.34 -2.64
CA ALA A 133 -21.00 -5.18 -1.93
C ALA A 133 -19.94 -4.07 -1.74
N GLU A 134 -18.71 -4.44 -1.36
CA GLU A 134 -17.60 -3.48 -1.22
C GLU A 134 -17.28 -2.80 -2.55
N LEU A 135 -17.13 -3.56 -3.63
CA LEU A 135 -16.79 -2.99 -4.94
C LEU A 135 -17.92 -2.15 -5.52
N GLU A 136 -19.19 -2.52 -5.30
CA GLU A 136 -20.34 -1.70 -5.68
C GLU A 136 -20.32 -0.33 -4.97
N LEU A 137 -19.95 -0.30 -3.69
CA LEU A 137 -19.82 0.95 -2.93
C LEU A 137 -18.58 1.74 -3.35
N ALA A 138 -17.42 1.08 -3.46
CA ALA A 138 -16.16 1.73 -3.82
C ALA A 138 -16.20 2.36 -5.21
N PHE A 139 -16.97 1.77 -6.13
CA PHE A 139 -17.08 2.25 -7.51
C PHE A 139 -18.15 3.32 -7.74
N GLN A 140 -18.83 3.77 -6.69
CA GLN A 140 -19.75 4.91 -6.80
C GLN A 140 -18.98 6.18 -7.19
N PRO A 141 -19.58 7.05 -8.02
CA PRO A 141 -18.98 8.33 -8.37
C PRO A 141 -18.63 9.15 -7.12
N GLY A 142 -17.47 9.77 -7.10
CA GLY A 142 -17.03 10.66 -6.03
C GLY A 142 -16.36 9.97 -4.84
N VAL A 143 -16.32 8.64 -4.76
CA VAL A 143 -15.71 7.93 -3.62
C VAL A 143 -14.21 8.17 -3.56
N TYR A 144 -13.49 7.98 -4.66
CA TYR A 144 -12.03 8.18 -4.68
C TYR A 144 -11.64 9.66 -4.55
N GLU A 145 -12.41 10.58 -5.15
CA GLU A 145 -12.24 12.02 -4.98
C GLU A 145 -12.42 12.44 -3.51
N ARG A 146 -13.43 11.87 -2.82
CA ARG A 146 -13.63 12.09 -1.41
C ARG A 146 -12.47 11.54 -0.57
N LEU A 147 -12.01 10.32 -0.85
CA LEU A 147 -10.85 9.72 -0.18
C LEU A 147 -9.61 10.59 -0.33
N GLU A 148 -9.33 11.09 -1.54
CA GLU A 148 -8.20 11.97 -1.81
C GLU A 148 -8.33 13.29 -1.04
N THR A 149 -9.53 13.89 -1.01
CA THR A 149 -9.80 15.14 -0.28
C THR A 149 -9.55 14.98 1.22
N LEU A 150 -10.14 13.95 1.84
CA LEU A 150 -9.97 13.70 3.27
C LEU A 150 -8.53 13.35 3.64
N SER A 151 -7.87 12.58 2.79
CA SER A 151 -6.47 12.19 2.99
C SER A 151 -5.54 13.39 2.90
N ASN A 152 -5.70 14.24 1.89
CA ASN A 152 -4.92 15.45 1.73
C ASN A 152 -5.13 16.41 2.91
N ARG A 153 -6.37 16.57 3.40
CA ARG A 153 -6.68 17.36 4.59
C ARG A 153 -5.90 16.86 5.81
N LEU A 154 -5.97 15.54 6.09
CA LEU A 154 -5.25 14.93 7.22
C LEU A 154 -3.74 15.11 7.09
N VAL A 155 -3.19 14.72 5.95
CA VAL A 155 -1.74 14.70 5.73
C VAL A 155 -1.14 16.09 5.79
N ASN A 156 -1.80 17.09 5.18
CA ASN A 156 -1.35 18.47 5.23
C ASN A 156 -1.44 19.03 6.66
N GLY A 157 -2.55 18.80 7.36
CA GLY A 157 -2.70 19.21 8.75
C GLY A 157 -1.63 18.60 9.67
N LEU A 158 -1.36 17.30 9.54
CA LEU A 158 -0.30 16.63 10.32
C LEU A 158 1.11 17.17 9.97
N LYS A 159 1.38 17.49 8.70
CA LYS A 159 2.65 18.13 8.30
C LYS A 159 2.79 19.54 8.89
N GLU A 160 1.71 20.30 8.97
CA GLU A 160 1.69 21.65 9.61
C GLU A 160 1.92 21.54 11.13
N VAL A 161 1.35 20.52 11.78
CA VAL A 161 1.65 20.21 13.18
C VAL A 161 3.16 20.05 13.37
N GLY A 162 3.84 19.33 12.47
CA GLY A 162 5.29 19.10 12.53
C GLY A 162 5.70 18.15 13.66
N GLY A 163 7.02 18.00 13.85
CA GLY A 163 7.59 17.12 14.88
C GLY A 163 7.56 15.62 14.50
N MET A 164 7.00 15.27 13.33
CA MET A 164 6.90 13.91 12.82
C MET A 164 7.08 13.87 11.31
N LEU A 165 7.50 12.75 10.77
CA LEU A 165 7.43 12.46 9.35
C LEU A 165 6.03 11.96 9.00
N VAL A 166 5.43 12.52 7.95
CA VAL A 166 4.16 12.02 7.37
C VAL A 166 4.35 11.85 5.87
N GLN A 167 4.22 10.62 5.39
CA GLN A 167 4.19 10.31 3.95
C GLN A 167 2.88 9.62 3.58
N SER A 168 2.44 9.80 2.35
CA SER A 168 1.16 9.28 1.89
C SER A 168 1.12 9.04 0.39
N VAL A 169 0.26 8.11 -0.01
CA VAL A 169 -0.16 7.91 -1.40
C VAL A 169 -1.67 7.63 -1.40
N GLY A 170 -2.45 8.50 -2.03
CA GLY A 170 -3.91 8.40 -1.99
C GLY A 170 -4.43 8.38 -0.57
N SER A 171 -5.28 7.41 -0.24
CA SER A 171 -5.86 7.22 1.09
C SER A 171 -4.95 6.50 2.09
N MET A 172 -3.74 6.13 1.69
CA MET A 172 -2.74 5.50 2.57
C MET A 172 -1.78 6.55 3.11
N PHE A 173 -1.46 6.47 4.40
CA PHE A 173 -0.44 7.31 5.01
C PHE A 173 0.28 6.56 6.13
N PHE A 174 1.42 7.05 6.57
CA PHE A 174 2.08 6.61 7.80
C PHE A 174 2.70 7.79 8.52
N ILE A 175 2.95 7.59 9.82
CA ILE A 175 3.59 8.54 10.71
C ILE A 175 4.85 7.88 11.28
N ALA A 176 5.97 8.58 11.23
CA ALA A 176 7.23 8.13 11.82
C ALA A 176 7.98 9.27 12.51
N PHE A 177 8.92 8.89 13.36
CA PHE A 177 9.89 9.77 14.00
C PHE A 177 11.30 9.31 13.65
N GLY A 178 12.26 10.22 13.65
CA GLY A 178 13.66 9.97 13.31
C GLY A 178 14.01 10.48 11.92
N PRO A 179 13.77 9.72 10.84
CA PRO A 179 14.15 10.15 9.49
C PRO A 179 13.29 11.29 8.97
N LYS A 180 13.85 12.09 8.06
CA LYS A 180 13.12 13.18 7.37
C LYS A 180 12.35 12.69 6.15
N GLN A 181 12.73 11.54 5.60
CA GLN A 181 12.12 10.90 4.44
C GLN A 181 12.45 9.40 4.49
N VAL A 182 11.56 8.59 3.95
CA VAL A 182 11.76 7.15 3.77
C VAL A 182 11.51 6.82 2.30
N ARG A 183 12.49 6.19 1.64
CA ARG A 183 12.45 5.84 0.22
C ARG A 183 12.68 4.35 -0.03
N ASN A 184 13.21 3.65 0.96
CA ASN A 184 13.52 2.22 0.88
C ASN A 184 13.56 1.60 2.29
N TYR A 185 13.87 0.30 2.35
CA TYR A 185 13.97 -0.43 3.60
C TYR A 185 15.05 0.12 4.55
N GLN A 186 16.20 0.56 4.02
CA GLN A 186 17.31 1.06 4.86
C GLN A 186 16.89 2.33 5.61
N ASP A 187 16.16 3.22 4.96
CA ASP A 187 15.63 4.42 5.62
C ASP A 187 14.66 4.05 6.75
N SER A 188 13.83 3.01 6.56
CA SER A 188 12.86 2.55 7.56
C SER A 188 13.51 1.93 8.80
N THR A 189 14.76 1.47 8.71
CA THR A 189 15.49 0.97 9.89
C THR A 189 15.90 2.07 10.87
N GLN A 190 15.75 3.35 10.48
CA GLN A 190 16.10 4.51 11.28
C GLN A 190 14.93 5.08 12.08
N PHE A 191 13.79 4.40 12.12
CA PHE A 191 12.63 4.85 12.88
C PHE A 191 12.92 4.88 14.39
N ASP A 192 12.51 5.98 15.03
CA ASP A 192 12.51 6.12 16.49
C ASP A 192 11.22 5.49 17.05
N TYR A 193 11.30 4.20 17.31
CA TYR A 193 10.19 3.41 17.84
C TYR A 193 9.76 3.85 19.24
N GLU A 194 10.68 4.36 20.06
CA GLU A 194 10.38 4.79 21.43
C GLU A 194 9.51 6.06 21.39
N THR A 195 9.90 7.03 20.57
CA THR A 195 9.10 8.25 20.38
C THR A 195 7.75 7.94 19.75
N PHE A 196 7.70 7.04 18.76
CA PHE A 196 6.43 6.60 18.18
C PHE A 196 5.52 5.95 19.22
N ALA A 197 6.04 5.06 20.07
CA ALA A 197 5.23 4.42 21.11
C ALA A 197 4.62 5.44 22.09
N LYS A 198 5.39 6.45 22.51
CA LYS A 198 4.88 7.55 23.37
C LYS A 198 3.77 8.34 22.66
N PHE A 199 3.97 8.67 21.39
CA PHE A 199 2.97 9.35 20.58
C PHE A 199 1.71 8.50 20.41
N PHE A 200 1.85 7.23 20.01
CA PHE A 200 0.74 6.28 19.84
C PHE A 200 -0.12 6.18 21.10
N HIS A 201 0.48 5.94 22.25
CA HIS A 201 -0.27 5.82 23.52
C HIS A 201 -0.96 7.13 23.88
N ALA A 202 -0.31 8.28 23.71
CA ALA A 202 -0.93 9.57 23.99
C ALA A 202 -2.10 9.89 23.03
N MET A 203 -2.03 9.49 21.75
CA MET A 203 -3.16 9.58 20.82
C MET A 203 -4.30 8.64 21.22
N LEU A 204 -3.98 7.41 21.65
CA LEU A 204 -4.95 6.43 22.11
C LEU A 204 -5.69 6.90 23.36
N ASP A 205 -4.99 7.50 24.33
CA ASP A 205 -5.58 8.08 25.54
C ASP A 205 -6.59 9.20 25.20
N GLU A 206 -6.37 9.92 24.09
CA GLU A 206 -7.30 10.95 23.57
C GLU A 206 -8.40 10.34 22.68
N GLY A 207 -8.47 9.01 22.55
CA GLY A 207 -9.48 8.28 21.77
C GLY A 207 -9.21 8.25 20.27
N ILE A 208 -7.95 8.42 19.85
CA ILE A 208 -7.49 8.27 18.46
C ILE A 208 -6.68 6.99 18.34
N TYR A 209 -7.23 5.97 17.67
CA TYR A 209 -6.53 4.72 17.40
C TYR A 209 -5.79 4.79 16.06
N LEU A 210 -4.48 4.69 16.10
CA LEU A 210 -3.58 4.58 14.95
C LEU A 210 -3.06 3.13 14.84
N PRO A 211 -2.47 2.70 13.72
CA PRO A 211 -1.73 1.44 13.69
C PRO A 211 -0.67 1.40 14.80
N PRO A 212 -0.53 0.29 15.53
CA PRO A 212 0.41 0.19 16.66
C PRO A 212 1.89 0.04 16.23
N SER A 213 2.15 0.15 14.95
CA SER A 213 3.48 0.07 14.34
C SER A 213 3.73 1.26 13.42
N THR A 214 4.88 1.89 13.54
CA THR A 214 5.31 2.98 12.65
C THR A 214 5.62 2.50 11.22
N THR A 215 5.74 1.20 11.00
CA THR A 215 5.98 0.64 9.66
C THR A 215 4.69 0.40 8.89
N ASP A 216 3.56 0.26 9.58
CA ASP A 216 2.29 -0.10 8.95
C ASP A 216 1.56 1.12 8.38
N ALA A 217 0.98 0.93 7.20
CA ALA A 217 0.14 1.93 6.58
C ALA A 217 -1.18 2.11 7.35
N ALA A 218 -1.51 3.34 7.68
CA ALA A 218 -2.85 3.75 8.05
C ALA A 218 -3.67 4.11 6.81
N CYS A 219 -4.99 3.96 6.88
CA CYS A 219 -5.86 4.22 5.73
C CYS A 219 -7.04 5.10 6.13
N ILE A 220 -7.37 6.05 5.27
CA ILE A 220 -8.62 6.81 5.35
C ILE A 220 -9.74 6.01 4.67
N SER A 221 -10.91 5.98 5.31
CA SER A 221 -12.14 5.41 4.77
C SER A 221 -13.07 6.51 4.26
N ALA A 222 -13.87 6.21 3.26
CA ALA A 222 -14.86 7.13 2.71
C ALA A 222 -15.97 7.52 3.69
N VAL A 223 -16.13 6.78 4.80
CA VAL A 223 -17.11 7.09 5.86
C VAL A 223 -16.58 8.10 6.89
N HIS A 224 -15.26 8.37 6.93
CA HIS A 224 -14.73 9.43 7.77
C HIS A 224 -15.32 10.78 7.39
N THR A 225 -15.57 11.60 8.40
CA THR A 225 -16.02 12.99 8.24
C THR A 225 -14.84 13.95 8.35
N GLU A 226 -15.01 15.17 7.81
CA GLU A 226 -13.99 16.23 7.98
C GLU A 226 -13.76 16.55 9.46
N ALA A 227 -14.83 16.55 10.29
CA ALA A 227 -14.71 16.79 11.73
C ALA A 227 -13.87 15.73 12.46
N GLU A 228 -13.95 14.47 12.04
CA GLU A 228 -13.08 13.41 12.59
C GLU A 228 -11.62 13.60 12.15
N ILE A 229 -11.40 14.01 10.91
CA ILE A 229 -10.05 14.34 10.40
C ILE A 229 -9.47 15.53 11.18
N ASP A 230 -10.24 16.60 11.37
CA ASP A 230 -9.80 17.77 12.14
C ASP A 230 -9.48 17.41 13.59
N ARG A 231 -10.32 16.58 14.21
CA ARG A 231 -10.05 16.07 15.57
C ARG A 231 -8.73 15.34 15.67
N VAL A 232 -8.37 14.52 14.66
CA VAL A 232 -7.06 13.82 14.64
C VAL A 232 -5.92 14.84 14.58
N ILE A 233 -6.02 15.86 13.71
CA ILE A 233 -5.00 16.90 13.54
C ILE A 233 -4.81 17.70 14.84
N GLU A 234 -5.91 18.20 15.43
CA GLU A 234 -5.90 18.94 16.68
C GLU A 234 -5.33 18.13 17.85
N THR A 235 -5.69 16.86 17.90
CA THR A 235 -5.17 15.96 18.94
C THR A 235 -3.68 15.72 18.76
N ALA A 236 -3.22 15.48 17.52
CA ALA A 236 -1.81 15.34 17.24
C ALA A 236 -1.01 16.59 17.64
N ASP A 237 -1.52 17.80 17.36
CA ASP A 237 -0.86 19.05 17.78
C ASP A 237 -0.72 19.16 19.31
N ARG A 238 -1.81 18.83 20.07
CA ARG A 238 -1.75 18.80 21.53
C ARG A 238 -0.73 17.79 22.06
N VAL A 239 -0.73 16.59 21.48
CA VAL A 239 0.16 15.49 21.88
C VAL A 239 1.62 15.84 21.58
N ILE A 240 1.94 16.33 20.39
CA ILE A 240 3.29 16.72 20.00
C ILE A 240 3.84 17.83 20.94
N LYS A 241 3.01 18.82 21.28
CA LYS A 241 3.37 19.87 22.24
C LYS A 241 3.60 19.31 23.66
N LYS A 242 2.70 18.44 24.13
CA LYS A 242 2.80 17.78 25.46
C LYS A 242 4.08 16.95 25.59
N LEU A 243 4.43 16.22 24.55
CA LEU A 243 5.61 15.35 24.51
C LEU A 243 6.91 16.11 24.17
N LYS A 244 6.83 17.39 23.82
CA LYS A 244 7.97 18.25 23.42
C LYS A 244 8.75 17.68 22.22
N LEU A 245 8.04 17.21 21.21
CA LEU A 245 8.61 16.60 20.01
C LEU A 245 8.86 17.60 18.86
N LYS A 246 8.74 18.89 19.12
CA LYS A 246 9.10 19.99 18.19
C LYS A 246 10.49 20.50 18.47
#